data_d9bc059aa1e812744d6f963aacbd33f8
#
_entry.id   d9bc059aa1e812744d6f963aacbd33f8
#
_cell.length_a   1.000
_cell.length_b   1.000
_cell.length_c   1.000
_cell.angle_alpha   90.00
_cell.angle_beta   90.00
_cell.angle_gamma   90.00
#
_symmetry.space_group_name_H-M   'P 1'
#
loop_
_entity.id
_entity.type
_entity.pdbx_description
1 polymer ?
#
loop_
_entity_poly.entity_id
_entity_poly.type
_entity_poly.pdbx_seq_one_letter_code
_entity_poly.pdbx_strand_id
1 'polypeptide(L)'
;MSSPATAKREAAKQAVDRLRDLILQGELSAGDRLPPERVLACELGVSRSTLREAIRALVVMNVLVSRHGDGTYVSSLEPDLLAEPFELMVSLSDESLFHLFEVRRVLETACAGLAAERISDEELVQFDRILEHSEAARDDPEELLDRDVELHTAIVRATRNPLLIRIMSGVGALALAGRRRTMSLPGVADRSLADHARIVSALRRRSPETARAAMEAHLGHVEESFRESGSP
;
A
#
# COMPACT_ATOMS: atom_id res chain seq x y z
N MET A 1 -27.28 36.52 3.64
CA MET A 1 -26.36 36.77 2.49
C MET A 1 -25.03 36.13 2.83
N SER A 2 -24.60 35.12 2.08
CA SER A 2 -23.33 34.44 2.32
C SER A 2 -22.16 35.40 2.06
N SER A 3 -21.14 35.36 2.93
CA SER A 3 -19.90 36.13 2.75
C SER A 3 -19.25 35.77 1.40
N PRO A 4 -18.57 36.72 0.70
CA PRO A 4 -17.84 36.44 -0.54
C PRO A 4 -16.83 35.30 -0.41
N ALA A 5 -16.24 35.12 0.78
CA ALA A 5 -15.34 34.03 1.08
C ALA A 5 -16.06 32.67 1.10
N THR A 6 -17.28 32.61 1.64
CA THR A 6 -18.10 31.38 1.67
C THR A 6 -18.55 31.00 0.26
N ALA A 7 -18.96 31.97 -0.56
CA ALA A 7 -19.33 31.70 -1.95
C ALA A 7 -18.15 31.17 -2.79
N LYS A 8 -16.94 31.70 -2.58
CA LYS A 8 -15.74 31.22 -3.27
C LYS A 8 -15.36 29.80 -2.86
N ARG A 9 -15.46 29.46 -1.57
CA ARG A 9 -15.21 28.12 -1.05
C ARG A 9 -16.22 27.11 -1.60
N GLU A 10 -17.48 27.48 -1.71
CA GLU A 10 -18.52 26.62 -2.28
C GLU A 10 -18.27 26.38 -3.78
N ALA A 11 -17.89 27.41 -4.53
CA ALA A 11 -17.53 27.26 -5.96
C ALA A 11 -16.30 26.36 -6.15
N ALA A 12 -15.30 26.44 -5.26
CA ALA A 12 -14.13 25.54 -5.32
C ALA A 12 -14.52 24.09 -5.02
N LYS A 13 -15.41 23.86 -4.03
CA LYS A 13 -15.94 22.53 -3.74
C LYS A 13 -16.70 21.94 -4.93
N GLN A 14 -17.57 22.72 -5.54
CA GLN A 14 -18.28 22.29 -6.76
C GLN A 14 -17.33 21.96 -7.91
N ALA A 15 -16.24 22.70 -8.07
CA ALA A 15 -15.22 22.37 -9.06
C ALA A 15 -14.47 21.05 -8.74
N VAL A 16 -14.19 20.78 -7.46
CA VAL A 16 -13.66 19.50 -7.00
C VAL A 16 -14.61 18.36 -7.36
N ASP A 17 -15.90 18.50 -7.01
CA ASP A 17 -16.90 17.45 -7.26
C ASP A 17 -17.03 17.17 -8.76
N ARG A 18 -17.08 18.20 -9.62
CA ARG A 18 -17.13 18.02 -11.08
C ARG A 18 -15.88 17.35 -11.66
N LEU A 19 -14.68 17.70 -11.18
CA LEU A 19 -13.44 17.02 -11.60
C LEU A 19 -13.44 15.55 -11.20
N ARG A 20 -13.94 15.25 -10.01
CA ARG A 20 -14.09 13.85 -9.57
C ARG A 20 -15.11 13.10 -10.43
N ASP A 21 -16.23 13.74 -10.79
CA ASP A 21 -17.23 13.12 -11.66
C ASP A 21 -16.65 12.77 -13.04
N LEU A 22 -15.82 13.64 -13.65
CA LEU A 22 -15.14 13.34 -14.90
C LEU A 22 -14.24 12.08 -14.79
N ILE A 23 -13.56 11.92 -13.65
CA ILE A 23 -12.74 10.74 -13.39
C ILE A 23 -13.62 9.50 -13.19
N LEU A 24 -14.67 9.60 -12.39
CA LEU A 24 -15.57 8.48 -12.10
C LEU A 24 -16.35 8.01 -13.33
N GLN A 25 -16.66 8.92 -14.25
CA GLN A 25 -17.33 8.62 -15.52
C GLN A 25 -16.38 8.11 -16.60
N GLY A 26 -15.07 8.10 -16.33
CA GLY A 26 -14.05 7.64 -17.26
C GLY A 26 -13.71 8.61 -18.38
N GLU A 27 -14.17 9.86 -18.29
CA GLU A 27 -13.79 10.93 -19.22
C GLU A 27 -12.34 11.39 -19.01
N LEU A 28 -11.83 11.22 -17.78
CA LEU A 28 -10.42 11.36 -17.41
C LEU A 28 -9.97 10.06 -16.74
N SER A 29 -8.97 9.43 -17.31
CA SER A 29 -8.37 8.20 -16.80
C SER A 29 -7.08 8.44 -16.03
N ALA A 30 -6.65 7.47 -15.22
CA ALA A 30 -5.36 7.54 -14.52
C ALA A 30 -4.21 7.76 -15.51
N GLY A 31 -3.36 8.74 -15.23
CA GLY A 31 -2.26 9.16 -16.10
C GLY A 31 -2.63 10.21 -17.15
N ASP A 32 -3.91 10.52 -17.35
CA ASP A 32 -4.33 11.54 -18.31
C ASP A 32 -3.92 12.92 -17.82
N ARG A 33 -3.46 13.74 -18.79
CA ARG A 33 -3.17 15.14 -18.56
C ARG A 33 -4.47 15.95 -18.55
N LEU A 34 -4.67 16.78 -17.53
CA LEU A 34 -5.81 17.72 -17.54
C LEU A 34 -5.71 18.71 -18.71
N PRO A 35 -6.84 19.10 -19.29
CA PRO A 35 -6.90 20.18 -20.26
C PRO A 35 -6.28 21.47 -19.68
N PRO A 36 -5.79 22.39 -20.54
CA PRO A 36 -5.27 23.67 -20.07
C PRO A 36 -6.26 24.38 -19.15
N GLU A 37 -5.79 24.94 -18.03
CA GLU A 37 -6.64 25.58 -17.01
C GLU A 37 -7.70 26.55 -17.60
N ARG A 38 -7.36 27.27 -18.70
CA ARG A 38 -8.29 28.18 -19.35
C ARG A 38 -9.49 27.45 -19.97
N VAL A 39 -9.23 26.31 -20.59
CA VAL A 39 -10.26 25.48 -21.23
C VAL A 39 -11.12 24.84 -20.17
N LEU A 40 -10.49 24.15 -19.23
CA LEU A 40 -11.16 23.41 -18.16
C LEU A 40 -12.01 24.34 -17.26
N ALA A 41 -11.53 25.55 -16.94
CA ALA A 41 -12.30 26.52 -16.18
C ALA A 41 -13.56 26.97 -16.95
N CYS A 42 -13.48 27.14 -18.27
CA CYS A 42 -14.63 27.45 -19.13
C CYS A 42 -15.64 26.29 -19.16
N GLU A 43 -15.19 25.07 -19.35
CA GLU A 43 -16.03 23.85 -19.37
C GLU A 43 -16.76 23.62 -18.05
N LEU A 44 -16.05 23.85 -16.93
CA LEU A 44 -16.63 23.71 -15.59
C LEU A 44 -17.43 24.94 -15.14
N GLY A 45 -17.45 26.05 -15.92
CA GLY A 45 -18.18 27.27 -15.59
C GLY A 45 -17.68 27.95 -14.32
N VAL A 46 -16.37 27.88 -14.02
CA VAL A 46 -15.74 28.48 -12.84
C VAL A 46 -14.63 29.45 -13.22
N SER A 47 -14.23 30.30 -12.27
CA SER A 47 -13.07 31.17 -12.48
C SER A 47 -11.76 30.36 -12.48
N ARG A 48 -10.72 30.83 -13.18
CA ARG A 48 -9.39 30.19 -13.17
C ARG A 48 -8.82 30.09 -11.74
N SER A 49 -9.05 31.10 -10.90
CA SER A 49 -8.61 31.06 -9.50
C SER A 49 -9.34 29.98 -8.70
N THR A 50 -10.63 29.79 -8.91
CA THR A 50 -11.45 28.72 -8.29
C THR A 50 -10.97 27.34 -8.75
N LEU A 51 -10.73 27.17 -10.07
CA LEU A 51 -10.18 25.92 -10.60
C LEU A 51 -8.85 25.58 -9.98
N ARG A 52 -7.92 26.53 -9.83
CA ARG A 52 -6.62 26.31 -9.19
C ARG A 52 -6.73 25.86 -7.73
N GLU A 53 -7.69 26.43 -6.99
CA GLU A 53 -7.97 25.99 -5.63
C GLU A 53 -8.48 24.55 -5.60
N ALA A 54 -9.38 24.18 -6.53
CA ALA A 54 -9.88 22.82 -6.67
C ALA A 54 -8.76 21.85 -7.05
N ILE A 55 -7.91 22.20 -8.03
CA ILE A 55 -6.75 21.39 -8.44
C ILE A 55 -5.80 21.19 -7.25
N ARG A 56 -5.47 22.25 -6.50
CA ARG A 56 -4.62 22.14 -5.31
C ARG A 56 -5.19 21.20 -4.25
N ALA A 57 -6.51 21.29 -4.00
CA ALA A 57 -7.19 20.39 -3.07
C ALA A 57 -7.07 18.93 -3.54
N LEU A 58 -7.30 18.66 -4.83
CA LEU A 58 -7.17 17.32 -5.40
C LEU A 58 -5.73 16.82 -5.44
N VAL A 59 -4.74 17.71 -5.57
CA VAL A 59 -3.31 17.36 -5.45
C VAL A 59 -2.97 16.98 -4.02
N VAL A 60 -3.45 17.73 -3.01
CA VAL A 60 -3.27 17.36 -1.60
C VAL A 60 -3.94 16.03 -1.27
N MET A 61 -5.05 15.70 -1.94
CA MET A 61 -5.75 14.41 -1.80
C MET A 61 -5.13 13.29 -2.66
N ASN A 62 -4.01 13.54 -3.34
CA ASN A 62 -3.36 12.61 -4.26
C ASN A 62 -4.25 12.08 -5.40
N VAL A 63 -5.36 12.75 -5.69
CA VAL A 63 -6.22 12.46 -6.86
C VAL A 63 -5.60 13.01 -8.14
N LEU A 64 -4.87 14.12 -8.03
CA LEU A 64 -4.12 14.73 -9.12
C LEU A 64 -2.63 14.84 -8.74
N VAL A 65 -1.77 14.86 -9.75
CA VAL A 65 -0.31 15.09 -9.60
C VAL A 65 0.08 16.26 -10.48
N SER A 66 0.75 17.27 -9.90
CA SER A 66 1.27 18.41 -10.63
C SER A 66 2.74 18.19 -10.96
N ARG A 67 3.10 18.25 -12.25
CA ARG A 67 4.48 18.17 -12.73
C ARG A 67 4.94 19.56 -13.13
N HIS A 68 6.01 20.03 -12.50
CA HIS A 68 6.53 21.39 -12.74
C HIS A 68 6.89 21.60 -14.22
N GLY A 69 6.36 22.68 -14.82
CA GLY A 69 6.60 23.01 -16.23
C GLY A 69 5.89 22.15 -17.26
N ASP A 70 5.23 21.07 -16.85
CA ASP A 70 4.59 20.13 -17.77
C ASP A 70 3.05 20.17 -17.67
N GLY A 71 2.47 20.07 -16.46
CA GLY A 71 1.03 20.16 -16.28
C GLY A 71 0.52 19.40 -15.06
N THR A 72 -0.79 19.25 -15.02
CA THR A 72 -1.48 18.45 -13.98
C THR A 72 -2.07 17.20 -14.61
N TYR A 73 -1.91 16.07 -13.94
CA TYR A 73 -2.31 14.75 -14.40
C TYR A 73 -3.25 14.09 -13.38
N VAL A 74 -4.14 13.22 -13.86
CA VAL A 74 -4.87 12.32 -12.97
C VAL A 74 -3.85 11.35 -12.37
N SER A 75 -3.85 11.23 -11.05
CA SER A 75 -2.96 10.30 -10.36
C SER A 75 -3.24 8.87 -10.79
N SER A 76 -2.19 8.07 -10.90
CA SER A 76 -2.31 6.60 -10.96
C SER A 76 -2.72 6.01 -9.60
N LEU A 77 -2.91 6.88 -8.57
CA LEU A 77 -3.13 6.49 -7.18
C LEU A 77 -2.02 5.53 -6.72
N GLU A 78 -0.77 5.93 -6.99
CA GLU A 78 0.40 5.18 -6.51
C GLU A 78 0.26 4.94 -5.00
N PRO A 79 0.49 3.71 -4.54
CA PRO A 79 0.30 3.33 -3.13
C PRO A 79 1.07 4.20 -2.15
N ASP A 80 2.27 4.64 -2.53
CA ASP A 80 3.15 5.48 -1.72
C ASP A 80 2.51 6.82 -1.35
N LEU A 81 1.68 7.38 -2.24
CA LEU A 81 0.95 8.63 -1.98
C LEU A 81 -0.16 8.48 -0.94
N LEU A 82 -0.65 7.26 -0.72
CA LEU A 82 -1.63 6.95 0.33
C LEU A 82 -0.95 6.63 1.67
N ALA A 83 0.30 6.18 1.63
CA ALA A 83 1.05 5.80 2.82
C ALA A 83 1.58 7.02 3.60
N GLU A 84 2.01 8.08 2.93
CA GLU A 84 2.67 9.25 3.54
C GLU A 84 1.95 9.83 4.77
N PRO A 85 0.60 10.07 4.78
CA PRO A 85 -0.08 10.56 5.98
C PRO A 85 -0.06 9.56 7.15
N PHE A 86 0.01 8.27 6.88
CA PHE A 86 0.02 7.21 7.89
C PHE A 86 1.43 6.91 8.39
N GLU A 87 2.47 7.13 7.58
CA GLU A 87 3.88 6.94 7.99
C GLU A 87 4.21 7.79 9.21
N LEU A 88 3.79 9.05 9.21
CA LEU A 88 3.97 9.93 10.35
C LEU A 88 3.26 9.39 11.59
N MET A 89 2.03 8.87 11.44
CA MET A 89 1.26 8.32 12.55
C MET A 89 1.92 7.06 13.12
N VAL A 90 2.42 6.17 12.27
CA VAL A 90 3.11 4.93 12.68
C VAL A 90 4.47 5.23 13.31
N SER A 91 5.19 6.26 12.85
CA SER A 91 6.50 6.64 13.40
C SER A 91 6.44 7.29 14.78
N LEU A 92 5.24 7.71 15.23
CA LEU A 92 5.10 8.48 16.49
C LEU A 92 5.04 7.60 17.74
N SER A 93 4.72 6.31 17.65
CA SER A 93 4.63 5.44 18.83
C SER A 93 4.73 3.96 18.50
N ASP A 94 5.29 3.19 19.45
CA ASP A 94 5.28 1.72 19.37
C ASP A 94 3.85 1.14 19.40
N GLU A 95 2.90 1.81 20.04
CA GLU A 95 1.48 1.44 20.03
C GLU A 95 0.92 1.40 18.60
N SER A 96 1.31 2.36 17.77
CA SER A 96 0.91 2.38 16.36
C SER A 96 1.47 1.20 15.57
N LEU A 97 2.63 0.67 15.93
CA LEU A 97 3.18 -0.55 15.34
C LEU A 97 2.34 -1.78 15.73
N PHE A 98 1.84 -1.89 16.96
CA PHE A 98 0.93 -2.98 17.34
C PHE A 98 -0.38 -2.92 16.57
N HIS A 99 -0.97 -1.74 16.40
CA HIS A 99 -2.15 -1.56 15.55
C HIS A 99 -1.86 -1.95 14.08
N LEU A 100 -0.65 -1.68 13.60
CA LEU A 100 -0.25 -2.11 12.25
C LEU A 100 -0.12 -3.63 12.15
N PHE A 101 0.35 -4.34 13.19
CA PHE A 101 0.33 -5.80 13.23
C PHE A 101 -1.09 -6.37 13.14
N GLU A 102 -2.07 -5.76 13.80
CA GLU A 102 -3.48 -6.15 13.67
C GLU A 102 -3.99 -6.00 12.24
N VAL A 103 -3.71 -4.85 11.60
CA VAL A 103 -4.08 -4.60 10.19
C VAL A 103 -3.42 -5.62 9.26
N ARG A 104 -2.12 -5.87 9.43
CA ARG A 104 -1.37 -6.86 8.64
C ARG A 104 -1.97 -8.26 8.82
N ARG A 105 -2.27 -8.67 10.04
CA ARG A 105 -2.86 -9.98 10.34
C ARG A 105 -4.17 -10.18 9.59
N VAL A 106 -5.07 -9.21 9.61
CA VAL A 106 -6.34 -9.28 8.90
C VAL A 106 -6.14 -9.38 7.39
N LEU A 107 -5.31 -8.51 6.83
CA LEU A 107 -5.18 -8.38 5.38
C LEU A 107 -4.24 -9.42 4.77
N GLU A 108 -3.04 -9.64 5.34
CA GLU A 108 -2.06 -10.58 4.79
C GLU A 108 -2.53 -12.03 4.92
N THR A 109 -3.21 -12.38 6.02
CA THR A 109 -3.83 -13.70 6.18
C THR A 109 -4.90 -13.96 5.13
N ALA A 110 -5.77 -12.97 4.86
CA ALA A 110 -6.76 -13.08 3.80
C ALA A 110 -6.10 -13.19 2.41
N CYS A 111 -5.05 -12.39 2.16
CA CYS A 111 -4.28 -12.45 0.91
C CYS A 111 -3.64 -13.82 0.70
N ALA A 112 -3.06 -14.43 1.74
CA ALA A 112 -2.46 -15.76 1.64
C ALA A 112 -3.49 -16.83 1.22
N GLY A 113 -4.71 -16.77 1.79
CA GLY A 113 -5.80 -17.65 1.38
C GLY A 113 -6.20 -17.48 -0.08
N LEU A 114 -6.40 -16.23 -0.52
CA LEU A 114 -6.74 -15.92 -1.92
C LEU A 114 -5.62 -16.29 -2.88
N ALA A 115 -4.36 -16.09 -2.49
CA ALA A 115 -3.21 -16.50 -3.26
C ALA A 115 -3.18 -18.01 -3.47
N ALA A 116 -3.43 -18.80 -2.43
CA ALA A 116 -3.49 -20.26 -2.54
C ALA A 116 -4.53 -20.76 -3.56
N GLU A 117 -5.66 -20.05 -3.71
CA GLU A 117 -6.69 -20.38 -4.71
C GLU A 117 -6.28 -20.05 -6.14
N ARG A 118 -5.41 -19.04 -6.35
CA ARG A 118 -5.22 -18.38 -7.66
C ARG A 118 -3.82 -18.50 -8.22
N ILE A 119 -2.87 -18.96 -7.40
CA ILE A 119 -1.45 -19.04 -7.76
C ILE A 119 -1.23 -19.96 -8.95
N SER A 120 -0.37 -19.56 -9.88
CA SER A 120 0.05 -20.39 -11.01
C SER A 120 1.30 -21.22 -10.68
N ASP A 121 1.59 -22.20 -11.51
CA ASP A 121 2.80 -23.05 -11.32
C ASP A 121 4.07 -22.25 -11.59
N GLU A 122 4.03 -21.27 -12.50
CA GLU A 122 5.14 -20.35 -12.77
C GLU A 122 5.44 -19.46 -11.56
N GLU A 123 4.39 -18.97 -10.89
CA GLU A 123 4.53 -18.20 -9.67
C GLU A 123 5.11 -19.05 -8.53
N LEU A 124 4.75 -20.33 -8.43
CA LEU A 124 5.35 -21.25 -7.45
C LEU A 124 6.87 -21.40 -7.65
N VAL A 125 7.35 -21.45 -8.89
CA VAL A 125 8.80 -21.45 -9.18
C VAL A 125 9.46 -20.14 -8.71
N GLN A 126 8.77 -19.02 -8.82
CA GLN A 126 9.28 -17.75 -8.28
C GLN A 126 9.39 -17.80 -6.75
N PHE A 127 8.40 -18.34 -6.05
CA PHE A 127 8.45 -18.51 -4.60
C PHE A 127 9.62 -19.39 -4.14
N ASP A 128 9.93 -20.46 -4.88
CA ASP A 128 11.10 -21.29 -4.58
C ASP A 128 12.41 -20.48 -4.65
N ARG A 129 12.56 -19.65 -5.68
CA ARG A 129 13.73 -18.76 -5.81
C ARG A 129 13.81 -17.75 -4.68
N ILE A 130 12.67 -17.17 -4.27
CA ILE A 130 12.64 -16.25 -3.13
C ILE A 130 13.12 -16.96 -1.87
N LEU A 131 12.66 -18.19 -1.59
CA LEU A 131 13.11 -18.97 -0.43
C LEU A 131 14.61 -19.31 -0.49
N GLU A 132 15.11 -19.71 -1.66
CA GLU A 132 16.56 -19.99 -1.86
C GLU A 132 17.41 -18.73 -1.59
N HIS A 133 16.99 -17.56 -2.11
CA HIS A 133 17.69 -16.29 -1.88
C HIS A 133 17.56 -15.84 -0.42
N SER A 134 16.42 -16.06 0.22
CA SER A 134 16.23 -15.76 1.64
C SER A 134 17.15 -16.59 2.51
N GLU A 135 17.32 -17.88 2.21
CA GLU A 135 18.24 -18.78 2.93
C GLU A 135 19.71 -18.36 2.72
N ALA A 136 20.07 -17.95 1.51
CA ALA A 136 21.41 -17.43 1.22
C ALA A 136 21.71 -16.10 1.94
N ALA A 137 20.69 -15.31 2.20
CA ALA A 137 20.77 -14.00 2.88
C ALA A 137 20.64 -14.12 4.42
N ARG A 138 20.59 -15.32 4.99
CA ARG A 138 20.33 -15.59 6.42
C ARG A 138 21.15 -14.71 7.38
N ASP A 139 22.42 -14.51 7.07
CA ASP A 139 23.36 -13.75 7.91
C ASP A 139 23.47 -12.27 7.52
N ASP A 140 22.67 -11.81 6.55
CA ASP A 140 22.58 -10.42 6.11
C ASP A 140 21.16 -9.87 6.38
N PRO A 141 20.95 -9.13 7.48
CA PRO A 141 19.63 -8.65 7.86
C PRO A 141 18.98 -7.69 6.84
N GLU A 142 19.75 -6.90 6.10
CA GLU A 142 19.22 -5.96 5.11
C GLU A 142 18.76 -6.73 3.85
N GLU A 143 19.59 -7.65 3.34
CA GLU A 143 19.21 -8.50 2.21
C GLU A 143 18.02 -9.41 2.58
N LEU A 144 18.01 -9.97 3.80
CA LEU A 144 16.92 -10.82 4.27
C LEU A 144 15.61 -10.02 4.40
N LEU A 145 15.66 -8.75 4.82
CA LEU A 145 14.52 -7.84 4.83
C LEU A 145 13.96 -7.63 3.42
N ASP A 146 14.83 -7.45 2.43
CA ASP A 146 14.39 -7.29 1.04
C ASP A 146 13.70 -8.55 0.52
N ARG A 147 14.19 -9.72 0.88
CA ARG A 147 13.55 -11.01 0.53
C ARG A 147 12.22 -11.21 1.25
N ASP A 148 12.10 -10.79 2.52
CA ASP A 148 10.84 -10.79 3.28
C ASP A 148 9.78 -9.93 2.57
N VAL A 149 10.14 -8.70 2.20
CA VAL A 149 9.25 -7.80 1.47
C VAL A 149 8.86 -8.38 0.12
N GLU A 150 9.81 -9.00 -0.60
CA GLU A 150 9.55 -9.65 -1.88
C GLU A 150 8.54 -10.79 -1.74
N LEU A 151 8.68 -11.66 -0.74
CA LEU A 151 7.76 -12.78 -0.48
C LEU A 151 6.33 -12.27 -0.23
N HIS A 152 6.17 -11.34 0.71
CA HIS A 152 4.85 -10.80 1.04
C HIS A 152 4.21 -10.10 -0.17
N THR A 153 5.00 -9.35 -0.93
CA THR A 153 4.53 -8.69 -2.17
C THR A 153 4.10 -9.72 -3.21
N ALA A 154 4.83 -10.80 -3.38
CA ALA A 154 4.48 -11.88 -4.32
C ALA A 154 3.16 -12.57 -3.92
N ILE A 155 2.94 -12.82 -2.61
CA ILE A 155 1.67 -13.36 -2.09
C ILE A 155 0.50 -12.44 -2.45
N VAL A 156 0.66 -11.13 -2.20
CA VAL A 156 -0.38 -10.15 -2.51
C VAL A 156 -0.67 -10.09 -4.01
N ARG A 157 0.35 -10.13 -4.87
CA ARG A 157 0.19 -10.16 -6.33
C ARG A 157 -0.55 -11.41 -6.81
N ALA A 158 -0.27 -12.56 -6.20
CA ALA A 158 -0.95 -13.82 -6.50
C ALA A 158 -2.45 -13.78 -6.18
N THR A 159 -2.93 -12.83 -5.37
CA THR A 159 -4.37 -12.61 -5.18
C THR A 159 -5.10 -12.19 -6.45
N ARG A 160 -4.39 -11.64 -7.45
CA ARG A 160 -4.93 -11.10 -8.72
C ARG A 160 -6.04 -10.06 -8.50
N ASN A 161 -6.06 -9.42 -7.35
CA ASN A 161 -6.99 -8.34 -7.03
C ASN A 161 -6.25 -7.00 -7.04
N PRO A 162 -6.45 -6.16 -8.07
CA PRO A 162 -5.71 -4.89 -8.19
C PRO A 162 -5.92 -3.95 -7.01
N LEU A 163 -7.12 -3.98 -6.39
CA LEU A 163 -7.42 -3.14 -5.23
C LEU A 163 -6.66 -3.61 -3.99
N LEU A 164 -6.62 -4.94 -3.73
CA LEU A 164 -5.81 -5.49 -2.64
C LEU A 164 -4.33 -5.21 -2.85
N ILE A 165 -3.82 -5.34 -4.08
CA ILE A 165 -2.42 -5.05 -4.39
C ILE A 165 -2.09 -3.60 -4.03
N ARG A 166 -2.95 -2.63 -4.38
CA ARG A 166 -2.75 -1.22 -4.04
C ARG A 166 -2.81 -0.95 -2.54
N ILE A 167 -3.83 -1.47 -1.85
CA ILE A 167 -3.97 -1.30 -0.40
C ILE A 167 -2.75 -1.89 0.32
N MET A 168 -2.35 -3.10 -0.07
CA MET A 168 -1.24 -3.81 0.56
C MET A 168 0.12 -3.20 0.27
N SER A 169 0.30 -2.53 -0.87
CA SER A 169 1.53 -1.74 -1.11
C SER A 169 1.67 -0.61 -0.08
N GLY A 170 0.58 0.13 0.21
CA GLY A 170 0.59 1.15 1.26
C GLY A 170 0.85 0.56 2.65
N VAL A 171 0.18 -0.55 3.01
CA VAL A 171 0.43 -1.26 4.29
C VAL A 171 1.87 -1.76 4.36
N GLY A 172 2.43 -2.27 3.26
CA GLY A 172 3.82 -2.75 3.17
C GLY A 172 4.83 -1.63 3.41
N ALA A 173 4.62 -0.45 2.83
CA ALA A 173 5.45 0.73 3.08
C ALA A 173 5.46 1.11 4.57
N LEU A 174 4.28 1.18 5.20
CA LEU A 174 4.16 1.45 6.63
C LEU A 174 4.84 0.38 7.50
N ALA A 175 4.79 -0.89 7.08
CA ALA A 175 5.37 -2.00 7.83
C ALA A 175 6.90 -2.06 7.73
N LEU A 176 7.53 -1.39 6.76
CA LEU A 176 8.97 -1.51 6.49
C LEU A 176 9.84 -1.17 7.69
N ALA A 177 9.53 -0.08 8.40
CA ALA A 177 10.27 0.31 9.60
C ALA A 177 10.15 -0.73 10.72
N GLY A 178 8.94 -1.27 10.92
CA GLY A 178 8.70 -2.35 11.89
C GLY A 178 9.41 -3.64 11.50
N ARG A 179 9.37 -4.03 10.22
CA ARG A 179 10.08 -5.21 9.70
C ARG A 179 11.60 -5.10 9.89
N ARG A 180 12.20 -3.94 9.59
CA ARG A 180 13.64 -3.69 9.81
C ARG A 180 13.99 -3.85 11.28
N ARG A 181 13.17 -3.32 12.19
CA ARG A 181 13.40 -3.43 13.63
C ARG A 181 13.26 -4.87 14.11
N THR A 182 12.25 -5.61 13.68
CA THR A 182 12.05 -7.01 14.10
C THR A 182 13.08 -7.96 13.50
N MET A 183 13.48 -7.77 12.23
CA MET A 183 14.46 -8.63 11.56
C MET A 183 15.83 -8.63 12.23
N SER A 184 16.19 -7.53 12.91
CA SER A 184 17.45 -7.43 13.67
C SER A 184 17.42 -8.13 15.05
N LEU A 185 16.25 -8.66 15.48
CA LEU A 185 16.12 -9.33 16.78
C LEU A 185 16.68 -10.76 16.72
N PRO A 186 17.31 -11.25 17.80
CA PRO A 186 17.87 -12.60 17.85
C PRO A 186 16.80 -13.67 17.56
N GLY A 187 17.13 -14.60 16.65
CA GLY A 187 16.28 -15.75 16.30
C GLY A 187 15.10 -15.44 15.39
N VAL A 188 14.80 -14.17 15.09
CA VAL A 188 13.69 -13.82 14.19
C VAL A 188 13.97 -14.24 12.76
N ALA A 189 15.19 -14.08 12.28
CA ALA A 189 15.59 -14.51 10.94
C ALA A 189 15.30 -16.01 10.71
N ASP A 190 15.79 -16.88 11.59
CA ASP A 190 15.61 -18.34 11.47
C ASP A 190 14.12 -18.73 11.54
N ARG A 191 13.37 -18.09 12.45
CA ARG A 191 11.95 -18.36 12.61
C ARG A 191 11.15 -17.90 11.39
N SER A 192 11.46 -16.71 10.85
CA SER A 192 10.83 -16.20 9.63
C SER A 192 11.10 -17.07 8.42
N LEU A 193 12.33 -17.52 8.21
CA LEU A 193 12.67 -18.46 7.13
C LEU A 193 11.85 -19.75 7.21
N ALA A 194 11.74 -20.33 8.42
CA ALA A 194 10.94 -21.53 8.63
C ALA A 194 9.43 -21.28 8.38
N ASP A 195 8.91 -20.13 8.80
CA ASP A 195 7.50 -19.75 8.59
C ASP A 195 7.21 -19.47 7.11
N HIS A 196 8.09 -18.79 6.41
CA HIS A 196 7.98 -18.54 4.98
C HIS A 196 7.94 -19.86 4.17
N ALA A 197 8.79 -20.83 4.53
CA ALA A 197 8.74 -22.16 3.92
C ALA A 197 7.39 -22.86 4.15
N ARG A 198 6.78 -22.71 5.34
CA ARG A 198 5.43 -23.25 5.64
C ARG A 198 4.34 -22.56 4.80
N ILE A 199 4.42 -21.23 4.65
CA ILE A 199 3.48 -20.45 3.82
C ILE A 199 3.57 -20.93 2.36
N VAL A 200 4.76 -20.98 1.78
CA VAL A 200 4.96 -21.44 0.39
C VAL A 200 4.51 -22.90 0.21
N SER A 201 4.77 -23.76 1.19
CA SER A 201 4.26 -25.15 1.18
C SER A 201 2.72 -25.20 1.14
N ALA A 202 2.02 -24.32 1.87
CA ALA A 202 0.58 -24.23 1.84
C ALA A 202 0.04 -23.68 0.50
N LEU A 203 0.71 -22.68 -0.07
CA LEU A 203 0.40 -22.17 -1.42
C LEU A 203 0.55 -23.27 -2.47
N ARG A 204 1.61 -24.07 -2.42
CA ARG A 204 1.85 -25.19 -3.31
C ARG A 204 0.76 -26.27 -3.22
N ARG A 205 0.23 -26.51 -2.04
CA ARG A 205 -0.91 -27.42 -1.84
C ARG A 205 -2.25 -26.81 -2.25
N ARG A 206 -2.24 -25.54 -2.68
CA ARG A 206 -3.45 -24.79 -3.03
C ARG A 206 -4.54 -24.90 -1.93
N SER A 207 -4.09 -24.81 -0.65
CA SER A 207 -4.96 -24.92 0.52
C SER A 207 -5.15 -23.54 1.17
N PRO A 208 -6.29 -22.86 0.94
CA PRO A 208 -6.54 -21.52 1.47
C PRO A 208 -6.50 -21.47 3.00
N GLU A 209 -7.07 -22.48 3.64
CA GLU A 209 -7.13 -22.56 5.12
C GLU A 209 -5.73 -22.70 5.71
N THR A 210 -4.92 -23.62 5.15
CA THR A 210 -3.55 -23.83 5.62
C THR A 210 -2.67 -22.60 5.35
N ALA A 211 -2.88 -21.91 4.21
CA ALA A 211 -2.15 -20.70 3.89
C ALA A 211 -2.49 -19.55 4.85
N ARG A 212 -3.78 -19.39 5.20
CA ARG A 212 -4.19 -18.42 6.23
C ARG A 212 -3.55 -18.75 7.58
N ALA A 213 -3.64 -19.99 8.03
CA ALA A 213 -3.08 -20.40 9.31
C ALA A 213 -1.54 -20.22 9.37
N ALA A 214 -0.83 -20.50 8.28
CA ALA A 214 0.61 -20.32 8.20
C ALA A 214 1.01 -18.84 8.25
N MET A 215 0.30 -17.96 7.53
CA MET A 215 0.54 -16.52 7.56
C MET A 215 0.21 -15.92 8.94
N GLU A 216 -0.89 -16.34 9.56
CA GLU A 216 -1.27 -15.89 10.89
C GLU A 216 -0.22 -16.28 11.93
N ALA A 217 0.28 -17.51 11.89
CA ALA A 217 1.35 -17.97 12.77
C ALA A 217 2.63 -17.16 12.57
N HIS A 218 3.03 -16.92 11.32
CA HIS A 218 4.19 -16.08 11.00
C HIS A 218 4.08 -14.68 11.62
N LEU A 219 2.98 -13.97 11.35
CA LEU A 219 2.77 -12.61 11.86
C LEU A 219 2.68 -12.58 13.40
N GLY A 220 2.08 -13.62 14.01
CA GLY A 220 2.04 -13.79 15.46
C GLY A 220 3.43 -13.95 16.07
N HIS A 221 4.31 -14.74 15.45
CA HIS A 221 5.68 -14.91 15.89
C HIS A 221 6.52 -13.62 15.81
N VAL A 222 6.34 -12.85 14.72
CA VAL A 222 7.03 -11.56 14.56
C VAL A 222 6.55 -10.55 15.61
N GLU A 223 5.23 -10.46 15.84
CA GLU A 223 4.65 -9.59 16.85
C GLU A 223 5.11 -9.95 18.27
N GLU A 224 5.14 -11.25 18.61
CA GLU A 224 5.64 -11.74 19.90
C GLU A 224 7.10 -11.35 20.12
N SER A 225 7.96 -11.57 19.13
CA SER A 225 9.37 -11.18 19.20
C SER A 225 9.53 -9.66 19.37
N PHE A 226 8.70 -8.87 18.70
CA PHE A 226 8.69 -7.42 18.88
C PHE A 226 8.29 -7.02 20.30
N ARG A 227 7.28 -7.65 20.88
CA ARG A 227 6.82 -7.41 22.26
C ARG A 227 7.86 -7.80 23.29
N GLU A 228 8.56 -8.94 23.12
CA GLU A 228 9.60 -9.43 24.02
C GLU A 228 10.89 -8.59 23.95
N SER A 229 11.14 -7.90 22.83
CA SER A 229 12.32 -7.03 22.69
C SER A 229 12.33 -5.79 23.60
N GLY A 230 11.29 -5.63 24.43
CA GLY A 230 11.24 -4.62 25.48
C GLY A 230 10.97 -3.21 24.98
N SER A 231 10.02 -3.07 24.06
CA SER A 231 9.33 -1.78 23.95
C SER A 231 8.54 -1.56 25.23
N PRO A 232 8.82 -0.46 25.93
CA PRO A 232 8.18 -0.16 27.21
C PRO A 232 6.68 -0.01 27.08
#